data_8c80d0f08f5457bfff462b32a27e1f7f
#
_entry.id   8c80d0f08f5457bfff462b32a27e1f7f
#
_cell.length_a   1.000
_cell.length_b   1.000
_cell.length_c   1.000
_cell.angle_alpha   90.00
_cell.angle_beta   90.00
_cell.angle_gamma   90.00
#
_symmetry.space_group_name_H-M   'P 1'
#
loop_
_entity.id
_entity.type
_entity.pdbx_description
1 polymer ?
#
loop_
_entity_poly.entity_id
_entity_poly.type
_entity_poly.pdbx_seq_one_letter_code
_entity_poly.pdbx_strand_id
1 'polypeptide(L)'
;TNLDHEVLSLGQLYRDRADAENTFDELKNQWGWGGFTTHDLHRCQLSARGVALIYNWWSLFVRLANPEARREAITSRPWLMSSVGRRTEHAGQTTITLTGQHAYFDKARQLLTHISQQLQAWRSEAAEQFDGPSVWLRCCAHLKRIVAAIGPPKPHRLLADHANGVG
;
A
#
# COMPACT_ATOMS: atom_id res chain seq x y z
N THR A 1 -17.84 14.48 -27.30
CA THR A 1 -17.32 14.93 -25.99
C THR A 1 -17.18 16.44 -26.02
N ASN A 2 -17.44 17.10 -24.87
CA ASN A 2 -17.24 18.56 -24.71
C ASN A 2 -15.79 18.88 -24.32
N LEU A 3 -14.87 17.95 -24.48
CA LEU A 3 -13.47 18.10 -24.08
C LEU A 3 -12.62 18.37 -25.32
N ASP A 4 -11.88 19.47 -25.28
CA ASP A 4 -10.89 19.88 -26.27
C ASP A 4 -9.57 19.09 -26.09
N HIS A 5 -9.66 17.77 -26.14
CA HIS A 5 -8.49 16.88 -26.05
C HIS A 5 -8.28 16.13 -27.37
N GLU A 6 -7.02 15.87 -27.70
CA GLU A 6 -6.68 14.98 -28.79
C GLU A 6 -7.26 13.58 -28.56
N VAL A 7 -7.61 12.88 -29.63
CA VAL A 7 -8.24 11.55 -29.60
C VAL A 7 -7.43 10.54 -28.77
N LEU A 8 -6.09 10.62 -28.86
CA LEU A 8 -5.20 9.75 -28.08
C LEU A 8 -5.29 10.03 -26.58
N SER A 9 -5.39 11.31 -26.19
CA SER A 9 -5.58 11.71 -24.79
C SER A 9 -6.93 11.24 -24.25
N LEU A 10 -8.00 11.32 -25.04
CA LEU A 10 -9.31 10.79 -24.69
C LEU A 10 -9.28 9.27 -24.50
N GLY A 11 -8.58 8.55 -25.38
CA GLY A 11 -8.38 7.11 -25.26
C GLY A 11 -7.62 6.73 -24.00
N GLN A 12 -6.63 7.54 -23.59
CA GLN A 12 -5.90 7.31 -22.34
C GLN A 12 -6.78 7.57 -21.11
N LEU A 13 -7.50 8.69 -21.07
CA LEU A 13 -8.45 9.01 -19.99
C LEU A 13 -9.50 7.91 -19.80
N TYR A 14 -9.97 7.33 -20.90
CA TYR A 14 -10.94 6.23 -20.83
C TYR A 14 -10.32 4.95 -20.25
N ARG A 15 -9.08 4.64 -20.60
CA ARG A 15 -8.32 3.52 -20.01
C ARG A 15 -8.04 3.74 -18.53
N ASP A 16 -7.63 4.94 -18.15
CA ASP A 16 -7.36 5.29 -16.75
C ASP A 16 -8.63 5.13 -15.88
N ARG A 17 -9.79 5.46 -16.43
CA ARG A 17 -11.08 5.20 -15.78
C ARG A 17 -11.35 3.71 -15.60
N ALA A 18 -11.15 2.92 -16.63
CA ALA A 18 -11.33 1.46 -16.54
C ALA A 18 -10.37 0.83 -15.52
N ASP A 19 -9.13 1.30 -15.46
CA ASP A 19 -8.15 0.87 -14.46
C ASP A 19 -8.55 1.25 -13.03
N ALA A 20 -9.16 2.42 -12.86
CA ALA A 20 -9.71 2.83 -11.56
C ALA A 20 -10.90 1.94 -11.15
N GLU A 21 -11.82 1.63 -12.06
CA GLU A 21 -12.94 0.73 -11.81
C GLU A 21 -12.46 -0.67 -11.42
N ASN A 22 -11.48 -1.24 -12.13
CA ASN A 22 -10.86 -2.51 -11.80
C ASN A 22 -10.17 -2.48 -10.43
N THR A 23 -9.52 -1.37 -10.08
CA THR A 23 -8.90 -1.17 -8.77
C THR A 23 -9.93 -1.18 -7.64
N PHE A 24 -11.05 -0.49 -7.82
CA PHE A 24 -12.13 -0.49 -6.83
C PHE A 24 -12.79 -1.87 -6.69
N ASP A 25 -12.93 -2.60 -7.78
CA ASP A 25 -13.45 -3.97 -7.76
C ASP A 25 -12.51 -4.90 -6.98
N GLU A 26 -11.22 -4.83 -7.23
CA GLU A 26 -10.20 -5.58 -6.48
C GLU A 26 -10.22 -5.22 -4.99
N LEU A 27 -10.28 -3.93 -4.63
CA LEU A 27 -10.35 -3.47 -3.24
C LEU A 27 -11.57 -4.02 -2.52
N LYS A 28 -12.75 -4.02 -3.17
CA LYS A 28 -13.99 -4.54 -2.60
C LYS A 28 -13.95 -6.05 -2.42
N ASN A 29 -13.54 -6.78 -3.44
CA ASN A 29 -13.71 -8.22 -3.51
C ASN A 29 -12.54 -9.01 -2.91
N GLN A 30 -11.33 -8.42 -2.88
CA GLN A 30 -10.11 -9.12 -2.49
C GLN A 30 -9.42 -8.53 -1.26
N TRP A 31 -9.79 -7.31 -0.85
CA TRP A 31 -9.16 -6.57 0.25
C TRP A 31 -10.12 -6.16 1.36
N GLY A 32 -11.37 -6.60 1.30
CA GLY A 32 -12.35 -6.37 2.36
C GLY A 32 -12.96 -4.96 2.39
N TRP A 33 -12.83 -4.18 1.32
CA TRP A 33 -13.42 -2.83 1.24
C TRP A 33 -14.95 -2.85 1.08
N GLY A 34 -15.52 -4.01 0.74
CA GLY A 34 -16.95 -4.20 0.56
C GLY A 34 -17.77 -4.36 1.83
N GLY A 35 -17.13 -4.46 3.00
CA GLY A 35 -17.83 -4.64 4.28
C GLY A 35 -17.03 -4.14 5.47
N PHE A 36 -17.68 -3.33 6.30
CA PHE A 36 -17.14 -2.86 7.57
C PHE A 36 -18.00 -3.42 8.72
N THR A 37 -17.34 -3.89 9.78
CA THR A 37 -18.00 -4.49 10.95
C THR A 37 -18.47 -3.47 11.97
N THR A 38 -18.27 -2.17 11.70
CA THR A 38 -18.64 -1.07 12.60
C THR A 38 -19.48 -0.03 11.88
N HIS A 39 -20.39 0.63 12.59
CA HIS A 39 -21.15 1.77 12.12
C HIS A 39 -20.50 3.13 12.42
N ASP A 40 -19.32 3.13 13.08
CA ASP A 40 -18.56 4.33 13.36
C ASP A 40 -17.84 4.81 12.09
N LEU A 41 -18.20 6.01 11.62
CA LEU A 41 -17.64 6.59 10.39
C LEU A 41 -16.12 6.74 10.45
N HIS A 42 -15.57 7.16 11.58
CA HIS A 42 -14.12 7.38 11.71
C HIS A 42 -13.34 6.07 11.65
N ARG A 43 -13.87 5.01 12.26
CA ARG A 43 -13.29 3.66 12.16
C ARG A 43 -13.38 3.12 10.74
N CYS A 44 -14.50 3.32 10.05
CA CYS A 44 -14.64 2.93 8.65
C CYS A 44 -13.63 3.68 7.76
N GLN A 45 -13.48 5.00 7.95
CA GLN A 45 -12.50 5.79 7.21
C GLN A 45 -11.06 5.35 7.48
N LEU A 46 -10.71 5.06 8.74
CA LEU A 46 -9.38 4.57 9.09
C LEU A 46 -9.10 3.21 8.44
N SER A 47 -10.06 2.28 8.53
CA SER A 47 -9.96 0.97 7.89
C SER A 47 -9.81 1.06 6.38
N ALA A 48 -10.63 1.90 5.73
CA ALA A 48 -10.57 2.11 4.29
C ALA A 48 -9.20 2.66 3.83
N ARG A 49 -8.66 3.65 4.56
CA ARG A 49 -7.33 4.21 4.28
C ARG A 49 -6.21 3.20 4.52
N GLY A 50 -6.32 2.40 5.59
CA GLY A 50 -5.37 1.32 5.89
C GLY A 50 -5.33 0.28 4.79
N VAL A 51 -6.49 -0.17 4.33
CA VAL A 51 -6.61 -1.10 3.20
C VAL A 51 -6.01 -0.51 1.92
N ALA A 52 -6.31 0.74 1.60
CA ALA A 52 -5.74 1.41 0.42
C ALA A 52 -4.21 1.51 0.49
N LEU A 53 -3.64 1.78 1.66
CA LEU A 53 -2.20 1.81 1.86
C LEU A 53 -1.57 0.42 1.63
N ILE A 54 -2.16 -0.63 2.22
CA ILE A 54 -1.68 -2.01 2.04
C ILE A 54 -1.80 -2.45 0.58
N TYR A 55 -2.90 -2.08 -0.09
CA TYR A 55 -3.09 -2.33 -1.52
C TYR A 55 -1.98 -1.69 -2.37
N ASN A 56 -1.64 -0.43 -2.10
CA ASN A 56 -0.57 0.27 -2.82
C ASN A 56 0.78 -0.40 -2.61
N TRP A 57 1.10 -0.83 -1.39
CA TRP A 57 2.33 -1.55 -1.09
C TRP A 57 2.36 -2.93 -1.77
N TRP A 58 1.24 -3.64 -1.75
CA TRP A 58 1.14 -4.92 -2.45
C TRP A 58 1.31 -4.75 -3.96
N SER A 59 0.66 -3.75 -4.55
CA SER A 59 0.78 -3.44 -5.97
C SER A 59 2.21 -3.09 -6.37
N LEU A 60 2.92 -2.31 -5.54
CA LEU A 60 4.34 -2.01 -5.73
C LEU A 60 5.19 -3.28 -5.64
N PHE A 61 4.97 -4.10 -4.61
CA PHE A 61 5.70 -5.35 -4.41
C PHE A 61 5.53 -6.30 -5.59
N VAL A 62 4.31 -6.47 -6.08
CA VAL A 62 4.02 -7.31 -7.25
C VAL A 62 4.67 -6.76 -8.52
N ARG A 63 4.68 -5.44 -8.70
CA ARG A 63 5.37 -4.80 -9.85
C ARG A 63 6.87 -4.96 -9.80
N LEU A 64 7.48 -4.91 -8.62
CA LEU A 64 8.91 -5.19 -8.45
C LEU A 64 9.23 -6.66 -8.74
N ALA A 65 8.31 -7.57 -8.40
CA ALA A 65 8.47 -8.98 -8.71
C ALA A 65 8.32 -9.29 -10.20
N ASN A 66 7.32 -8.68 -10.83
CA ASN A 66 6.97 -8.91 -12.23
C ASN A 66 6.57 -7.59 -12.92
N PRO A 67 7.53 -6.84 -13.46
CA PRO A 67 7.26 -5.54 -14.10
C PRO A 67 6.45 -5.63 -15.39
N GLU A 68 6.46 -6.80 -16.07
CA GLU A 68 5.84 -6.96 -17.38
C GLU A 68 4.31 -7.00 -17.36
N ALA A 69 3.71 -7.42 -16.24
CA ALA A 69 2.26 -7.56 -16.16
C ALA A 69 1.72 -7.27 -14.76
N ARG A 70 0.71 -6.40 -14.70
CA ARG A 70 -0.09 -6.24 -13.48
C ARG A 70 -0.77 -7.57 -13.13
N ARG A 71 -0.72 -7.93 -11.84
CA ARG A 71 -1.43 -9.09 -11.30
C ARG A 71 -2.20 -8.68 -10.06
N GLU A 72 -3.47 -9.03 -10.04
CA GLU A 72 -4.35 -8.83 -8.89
C GLU A 72 -3.94 -9.72 -7.71
N ALA A 73 -4.41 -9.36 -6.52
CA ALA A 73 -4.07 -10.07 -5.29
C ALA A 73 -4.48 -11.54 -5.31
N ILE A 74 -5.62 -11.88 -5.90
CA ILE A 74 -6.10 -13.26 -6.03
C ILE A 74 -5.11 -14.16 -6.78
N THR A 75 -4.40 -13.61 -7.76
CA THR A 75 -3.41 -14.34 -8.55
C THR A 75 -2.01 -14.25 -7.95
N SER A 76 -1.63 -13.08 -7.43
CA SER A 76 -0.26 -12.84 -6.96
C SER A 76 0.01 -13.39 -5.55
N ARG A 77 -0.98 -13.43 -4.65
CA ARG A 77 -0.82 -14.00 -3.30
C ARG A 77 -0.39 -15.46 -3.32
N PRO A 78 -0.99 -16.37 -4.09
CA PRO A 78 -0.54 -17.75 -4.17
C PRO A 78 0.92 -17.90 -4.61
N TRP A 79 1.44 -16.99 -5.43
CA TRP A 79 2.81 -17.04 -5.88
C TRP A 79 3.82 -16.56 -4.85
N LEU A 80 3.44 -15.54 -4.07
CA LEU A 80 4.37 -14.81 -3.20
C LEU A 80 4.19 -15.13 -1.71
N MET A 81 3.03 -15.66 -1.31
CA MET A 81 2.68 -15.88 0.10
C MET A 81 2.28 -17.31 0.46
N SER A 82 2.12 -18.21 -0.51
CA SER A 82 1.63 -19.59 -0.25
C SER A 82 2.74 -20.60 0.00
N SER A 83 3.93 -20.18 0.41
CA SER A 83 5.01 -21.09 0.78
C SER A 83 5.07 -21.28 2.29
N VAL A 84 5.34 -22.50 2.74
CA VAL A 84 5.62 -22.77 4.14
C VAL A 84 7.08 -22.41 4.44
N GLY A 85 7.29 -21.47 5.34
CA GLY A 85 8.61 -21.01 5.72
C GLY A 85 8.88 -21.21 7.21
N ARG A 86 10.14 -21.48 7.56
CA ARG A 86 10.66 -21.47 8.93
C ARG A 86 11.53 -20.24 9.09
N ARG A 87 11.19 -19.38 10.05
CA ARG A 87 12.04 -18.27 10.48
C ARG A 87 12.94 -18.73 11.61
N THR A 88 14.24 -18.49 11.47
CA THR A 88 15.22 -18.68 12.52
C THR A 88 16.01 -17.41 12.73
N GLU A 89 16.33 -17.11 13.99
CA GLU A 89 17.17 -15.96 14.36
C GLU A 89 18.41 -16.48 15.07
N HIS A 90 19.59 -16.08 14.56
CA HIS A 90 20.87 -16.40 15.18
C HIS A 90 21.84 -15.21 15.00
N ALA A 91 22.48 -14.81 16.08
CA ALA A 91 23.46 -13.71 16.09
C ALA A 91 22.99 -12.42 15.38
N GLY A 92 21.73 -12.02 15.56
CA GLY A 92 21.14 -10.83 14.94
C GLY A 92 20.78 -11.00 13.47
N GLN A 93 20.97 -12.18 12.89
CA GLN A 93 20.55 -12.49 11.53
C GLN A 93 19.23 -13.27 11.54
N THR A 94 18.30 -12.83 10.71
CA THR A 94 17.05 -13.54 10.46
C THR A 94 17.19 -14.37 9.18
N THR A 95 17.03 -15.67 9.28
CA THR A 95 17.02 -16.60 8.14
C THR A 95 15.61 -17.13 7.95
N ILE A 96 15.09 -17.04 6.73
CA ILE A 96 13.81 -17.63 6.34
C ILE A 96 14.11 -18.80 5.40
N THR A 97 13.79 -20.01 5.85
CA THR A 97 13.94 -21.22 5.05
C THR A 97 12.59 -21.60 4.48
N LEU A 98 12.45 -21.61 3.16
CA LEU A 98 11.23 -22.00 2.45
C LEU A 98 11.29 -23.48 2.07
N THR A 99 10.14 -24.17 2.08
CA THR A 99 10.09 -25.56 1.62
C THR A 99 10.18 -25.61 0.09
N GLY A 100 11.06 -26.48 -0.44
CA GLY A 100 11.22 -26.67 -1.88
C GLY A 100 10.12 -27.51 -2.54
N GLN A 101 9.15 -28.01 -1.78
CA GLN A 101 8.07 -28.87 -2.30
C GLN A 101 6.83 -28.10 -2.80
N HIS A 102 6.88 -26.75 -2.74
CA HIS A 102 5.78 -25.95 -3.23
C HIS A 102 5.77 -25.86 -4.76
N ALA A 103 4.59 -26.02 -5.38
CA ALA A 103 4.45 -26.03 -6.85
C ALA A 103 4.98 -24.76 -7.55
N TYR A 104 5.01 -23.63 -6.83
CA TYR A 104 5.51 -22.35 -7.34
C TYR A 104 6.85 -21.94 -6.74
N PHE A 105 7.60 -22.84 -6.12
CA PHE A 105 8.83 -22.51 -5.41
C PHE A 105 9.86 -21.80 -6.30
N ASP A 106 10.17 -22.36 -7.46
CA ASP A 106 11.17 -21.77 -8.38
C ASP A 106 10.72 -20.39 -8.87
N LYS A 107 9.45 -20.23 -9.19
CA LYS A 107 8.88 -18.94 -9.59
C LYS A 107 8.92 -17.94 -8.45
N ALA A 108 8.49 -18.31 -7.26
CA ALA A 108 8.55 -17.44 -6.08
C ALA A 108 9.99 -17.02 -5.78
N ARG A 109 10.95 -17.95 -5.87
CA ARG A 109 12.37 -17.67 -5.68
C ARG A 109 12.88 -16.65 -6.70
N GLN A 110 12.57 -16.80 -7.98
CA GLN A 110 12.95 -15.85 -9.03
C GLN A 110 12.36 -14.45 -8.76
N LEU A 111 11.07 -14.38 -8.43
CA LEU A 111 10.39 -13.13 -8.14
C LEU A 111 10.99 -12.42 -6.91
N LEU A 112 11.25 -13.14 -5.83
CA LEU A 112 11.86 -12.58 -4.62
C LEU A 112 13.31 -12.14 -4.86
N THR A 113 14.07 -12.87 -5.68
CA THR A 113 15.42 -12.46 -6.09
C THR A 113 15.36 -11.13 -6.86
N HIS A 114 14.44 -11.01 -7.80
CA HIS A 114 14.25 -9.77 -8.58
C HIS A 114 13.88 -8.59 -7.68
N ILE A 115 12.92 -8.76 -6.76
CA ILE A 115 12.59 -7.74 -5.76
C ILE A 115 13.84 -7.31 -4.97
N SER A 116 14.61 -8.28 -4.48
CA SER A 116 15.81 -7.99 -3.70
C SER A 116 16.83 -7.18 -4.49
N GLN A 117 17.05 -7.51 -5.76
CA GLN A 117 17.93 -6.76 -6.66
C GLN A 117 17.43 -5.33 -6.89
N GLN A 118 16.14 -5.13 -7.14
CA GLN A 118 15.55 -3.80 -7.34
C GLN A 118 15.65 -2.94 -6.07
N LEU A 119 15.38 -3.52 -4.90
CA LEU A 119 15.51 -2.79 -3.63
C LEU A 119 16.96 -2.43 -3.32
N GLN A 120 17.92 -3.28 -3.68
CA GLN A 120 19.35 -2.96 -3.55
C GLN A 120 19.76 -1.83 -4.48
N ALA A 121 19.31 -1.85 -5.74
CA ALA A 121 19.55 -0.76 -6.69
C ALA A 121 19.01 0.58 -6.17
N TRP A 122 17.76 0.62 -5.72
CA TRP A 122 17.17 1.82 -5.14
C TRP A 122 17.90 2.30 -3.88
N ARG A 123 18.37 1.37 -3.04
CA ARG A 123 19.15 1.74 -1.85
C ARG A 123 20.48 2.38 -2.23
N SER A 124 21.16 1.89 -3.27
CA SER A 124 22.40 2.48 -3.77
C SER A 124 22.18 3.86 -4.37
N GLU A 125 21.18 4.00 -5.25
CA GLU A 125 20.79 5.29 -5.83
C GLU A 125 20.39 6.31 -4.76
N ALA A 126 19.61 5.89 -3.77
CA ALA A 126 19.23 6.75 -2.67
C ALA A 126 20.43 7.18 -1.82
N ALA A 127 21.41 6.30 -1.61
CA ALA A 127 22.64 6.64 -0.88
C ALA A 127 23.48 7.66 -1.65
N GLU A 128 23.56 7.57 -2.96
CA GLU A 128 24.28 8.53 -3.82
C GLU A 128 23.59 9.90 -3.87
N GLN A 129 22.25 9.92 -3.89
CA GLN A 129 21.49 11.18 -3.98
C GLN A 129 21.33 11.92 -2.64
N PHE A 130 21.51 11.25 -1.52
CA PHE A 130 21.24 11.79 -0.20
C PHE A 130 22.51 11.86 0.66
N ASP A 131 23.46 12.69 0.25
CA ASP A 131 24.58 13.12 1.09
C ASP A 131 24.10 14.22 2.05
N GLY A 132 23.30 13.84 3.05
CA GLY A 132 22.67 14.79 3.97
C GLY A 132 21.93 14.10 5.14
N PRO A 133 21.23 14.88 6.01
CA PRO A 133 20.46 14.29 7.11
C PRO A 133 19.51 13.24 6.60
N SER A 134 19.44 12.09 7.27
CA SER A 134 18.75 10.90 6.80
C SER A 134 17.37 11.25 6.23
N VAL A 135 16.96 10.58 5.16
CA VAL A 135 15.62 10.74 4.53
C VAL A 135 14.52 10.72 5.58
N TRP A 136 14.70 9.90 6.62
CA TRP A 136 13.79 9.81 7.76
C TRP A 136 13.66 11.13 8.53
N LEU A 137 14.75 11.82 8.82
CA LEU A 137 14.71 13.13 9.49
C LEU A 137 14.00 14.18 8.64
N ARG A 138 14.19 14.15 7.32
CA ARG A 138 13.48 15.05 6.39
C ARG A 138 11.99 14.74 6.32
N CYS A 139 11.61 13.47 6.28
CA CYS A 139 10.21 13.03 6.34
C CYS A 139 9.57 13.46 7.68
N CYS A 140 10.24 13.24 8.80
CA CYS A 140 9.76 13.66 10.12
C CYS A 140 9.60 15.19 10.22
N ALA A 141 10.53 15.95 9.67
CA ALA A 141 10.43 17.42 9.64
C ALA A 141 9.27 17.90 8.76
N HIS A 142 9.00 17.21 7.64
CA HIS A 142 7.87 17.49 6.78
C HIS A 142 6.53 17.15 7.46
N LEU A 143 6.44 15.98 8.08
CA LEU A 143 5.25 15.55 8.84
C LEU A 143 4.95 16.51 10.00
N LYS A 144 5.97 16.93 10.75
CA LYS A 144 5.80 17.93 11.82
C LYS A 144 5.20 19.24 11.29
N ARG A 145 5.64 19.71 10.12
CA ARG A 145 5.07 20.92 9.48
C ARG A 145 3.61 20.73 9.08
N ILE A 146 3.26 19.57 8.51
CA ILE A 146 1.87 19.26 8.14
C ILE A 146 0.98 19.21 9.39
N VAL A 147 1.40 18.50 10.44
CA VAL A 147 0.66 18.40 11.70
C VAL A 147 0.46 19.77 12.34
N ALA A 148 1.50 20.60 12.36
CA ALA A 148 1.41 21.97 12.89
C ALA A 148 0.43 22.83 12.07
N ALA A 149 0.38 22.68 10.76
CA ALA A 149 -0.54 23.41 9.88
C ALA A 149 -2.00 22.98 10.03
N ILE A 150 -2.25 21.71 10.37
CA ILE A 150 -3.60 21.17 10.59
C ILE A 150 -4.18 21.67 11.92
N GLY A 151 -3.32 22.00 12.89
CA GLY A 151 -3.73 22.41 14.23
C GLY A 151 -4.32 21.28 15.08
N PRO A 152 -4.64 21.54 16.35
CA PRO A 152 -5.30 20.56 17.21
C PRO A 152 -6.70 20.22 16.68
N PRO A 153 -7.16 18.95 16.82
CA PRO A 153 -8.51 18.57 16.41
C PRO A 153 -9.53 19.45 17.12
N LYS A 154 -10.45 20.06 16.36
CA LYS A 154 -11.54 20.84 16.95
C LYS A 154 -12.36 19.92 17.84
N PRO A 155 -12.67 20.32 19.09
CA PRO A 155 -13.53 19.53 19.97
C PRO A 155 -14.86 19.26 19.27
N HIS A 156 -15.28 18.00 19.29
CA HIS A 156 -16.54 17.57 18.66
C HIS A 156 -17.70 18.29 19.35
N ARG A 157 -18.52 19.01 18.60
CA ARG A 157 -19.71 19.72 19.07
C ARG A 157 -20.78 18.84 19.74
N LEU A 158 -20.66 17.53 19.66
CA LEU A 158 -21.65 16.56 20.16
C LEU A 158 -21.66 16.34 21.69
N LEU A 159 -20.74 16.96 22.45
CA LEU A 159 -20.72 16.82 23.91
C LEU A 159 -21.21 18.09 24.64
N ALA A 160 -21.52 19.17 23.94
CA ALA A 160 -21.97 20.42 24.56
C ALA A 160 -23.49 20.50 24.77
N ASP A 161 -24.29 19.70 24.03
CA ASP A 161 -25.77 19.80 24.10
C ASP A 161 -26.40 18.92 25.19
N HIS A 162 -25.65 18.05 25.85
CA HIS A 162 -26.17 17.23 26.97
C HIS A 162 -25.94 17.83 28.37
N ALA A 163 -25.18 18.90 28.49
CA ALA A 163 -24.93 19.54 29.79
C ALA A 163 -25.93 20.63 30.18
N ASN A 164 -26.78 21.10 29.26
CA ASN A 164 -27.73 22.21 29.49
C ASN A 164 -29.21 21.80 29.48
N GLY A 165 -29.51 20.50 29.63
CA GLY A 165 -30.89 19.98 29.57
C GLY A 165 -31.42 19.38 30.89
N VAL A 166 -30.90 19.78 32.05
CA VAL A 166 -31.53 19.48 33.34
C VAL A 166 -31.56 20.73 34.19
N GLY A 167 -32.68 21.39 34.12
CA GLY A 167 -33.12 22.50 34.95
C GLY A 167 -34.63 22.59 34.87
#